data_3437cafa8eb22fa55c1c52bb7cb3bcde
#
_entry.id   3437cafa8eb22fa55c1c52bb7cb3bcde
#
_cell.length_a   1.000
_cell.length_b   1.000
_cell.length_c   1.000
_cell.angle_alpha   90.00
_cell.angle_beta   90.00
_cell.angle_gamma   90.00
#
_symmetry.space_group_name_H-M   'P 1'
#
loop_
_entity.id
_entity.type
_entity.pdbx_description
1 polymer ?
#
loop_
_entity_poly.entity_id
_entity_poly.type
_entity_poly.pdbx_seq_one_letter_code
_entity_poly.pdbx_strand_id
1 'polypeptide(L)'
;MAALAVSPISLEKRRATDCGGTVFFLLTTVAAVAVGIYGYSEGSDTLKDYFTNCIDIDPSGGGGGGGGTTVVTPSWTPVLIKVSPYFGGALGLSVLVGIVWMTTFYCCPRVMVYGTLILQGLVLVALGAALFIVNEKLKENYMEEGICYALTECPDPIAMYYRVIPFALAAIYFLVLMCIKHKIELTATLLEQAVKVLGTHPAVFLASAVYLLIAAAVYVFIVGAAVLLLATGFDADPNGTCGVEFTTSIKVGYFFLILFAYWSMQLFFAMRFYVISLTTGVWYFNHSANPSEAATASLAARTSNPVSKGFCMAFTTSFGTLCLASLIMAIIEYLKSLVRKNRQGNLLSLLVACCLMCILNYLEFLSRFAISYHALTGEPLCEAARHMFDHMSRHGFTAYTVDRVASMVLRFGGFVLALAVGVLCAYTAYPEAHQLLAGASGGTSVVLTATAVFAIVCVVIASAVLGFIAGIMLNVVDAAYCCLAIDMDGAQPHKPEIANAIHGVVVKAQPVVVQNPGYVGQQHANVQLGQVVVHPVHQGQMMAP
;
A
#
# COMPACT_ATOMS: atom_id res chain seq x y z
N MET A 1 -27.99 -20.52 -18.83
CA MET A 1 -26.70 -20.70 -18.13
C MET A 1 -27.04 -21.06 -16.71
N ALA A 2 -26.71 -22.30 -16.29
CA ALA A 2 -27.00 -22.77 -14.93
C ALA A 2 -26.20 -21.91 -13.94
N ALA A 3 -26.89 -21.29 -13.01
CA ALA A 3 -26.25 -20.67 -11.85
C ALA A 3 -25.45 -21.78 -11.15
N LEU A 4 -24.11 -21.73 -11.29
CA LEU A 4 -23.22 -22.49 -10.46
C LEU A 4 -23.46 -22.00 -9.04
N ALA A 5 -24.22 -22.79 -8.27
CA ALA A 5 -24.30 -22.62 -6.83
C ALA A 5 -22.84 -22.69 -6.34
N VAL A 6 -22.29 -21.52 -5.97
CA VAL A 6 -20.97 -21.43 -5.35
C VAL A 6 -21.05 -22.28 -4.10
N SER A 7 -20.50 -23.50 -4.16
CA SER A 7 -20.39 -24.37 -3.02
C SER A 7 -19.66 -23.60 -1.92
N PRO A 8 -20.14 -23.64 -0.66
CA PRO A 8 -19.47 -22.97 0.45
C PRO A 8 -18.00 -23.34 0.45
N ILE A 9 -17.13 -22.38 0.72
CA ILE A 9 -15.67 -22.48 0.69
C ILE A 9 -15.21 -23.80 1.32
N SER A 10 -14.90 -24.81 0.50
CA SER A 10 -14.43 -26.07 1.00
C SER A 10 -12.91 -25.98 1.23
N LEU A 11 -12.52 -25.87 2.49
CA LEU A 11 -11.11 -25.81 2.89
C LEU A 11 -10.43 -27.19 2.92
N GLU A 12 -11.20 -28.28 2.73
CA GLU A 12 -10.71 -29.63 3.10
C GLU A 12 -10.02 -30.43 1.98
N LYS A 13 -10.16 -30.08 0.69
CA LYS A 13 -9.62 -30.87 -0.42
C LYS A 13 -9.01 -30.04 -1.55
N ARG A 14 -8.19 -29.05 -1.21
CA ARG A 14 -7.51 -28.28 -2.26
C ARG A 14 -6.32 -29.06 -2.82
N ARG A 15 -6.26 -29.19 -4.13
CA ARG A 15 -5.11 -29.76 -4.85
C ARG A 15 -4.09 -28.66 -5.13
N ALA A 16 -2.81 -29.05 -5.23
CA ALA A 16 -1.77 -28.14 -5.69
C ALA A 16 -2.07 -27.71 -7.14
N THR A 17 -2.04 -26.39 -7.37
CA THR A 17 -2.33 -25.75 -8.66
C THR A 17 -1.07 -25.05 -9.18
N ASP A 18 -0.97 -24.92 -10.51
CA ASP A 18 0.08 -24.15 -11.19
C ASP A 18 1.51 -24.52 -10.76
N CYS A 19 1.82 -25.83 -10.63
CA CYS A 19 3.13 -26.33 -10.18
C CYS A 19 4.32 -25.80 -11.02
N GLY A 20 4.10 -25.43 -12.28
CA GLY A 20 5.10 -24.80 -13.14
C GLY A 20 5.65 -23.49 -12.54
N GLY A 21 4.79 -22.70 -11.89
CA GLY A 21 5.18 -21.47 -11.18
C GLY A 21 6.15 -21.74 -10.06
N THR A 22 5.91 -22.80 -9.28
CA THR A 22 6.81 -23.23 -8.19
C THR A 22 8.20 -23.60 -8.73
N VAL A 23 8.25 -24.43 -9.79
CA VAL A 23 9.53 -24.86 -10.38
C VAL A 23 10.32 -23.66 -10.88
N PHE A 24 9.68 -22.75 -11.59
CA PHE A 24 10.35 -21.57 -12.12
C PHE A 24 10.87 -20.64 -11.01
N PHE A 25 10.09 -20.43 -9.95
CA PHE A 25 10.55 -19.64 -8.80
C PHE A 25 11.73 -20.29 -8.07
N LEU A 26 11.70 -21.61 -7.88
CA LEU A 26 12.84 -22.32 -7.27
C LEU A 26 14.11 -22.23 -8.11
N LEU A 27 14.01 -22.31 -9.43
CA LEU A 27 15.15 -22.14 -10.33
C LEU A 27 15.77 -20.74 -10.21
N THR A 28 14.94 -19.68 -10.16
CA THR A 28 15.45 -18.31 -9.96
C THR A 28 16.04 -18.09 -8.56
N THR A 29 15.48 -18.74 -7.55
CA THR A 29 16.04 -18.73 -6.19
C THR A 29 17.43 -19.37 -6.16
N VAL A 30 17.57 -20.55 -6.78
CA VAL A 30 18.87 -21.23 -6.89
C VAL A 30 19.89 -20.36 -7.65
N ALA A 31 19.49 -19.71 -8.74
CA ALA A 31 20.34 -18.79 -9.46
C ALA A 31 20.77 -17.60 -8.61
N ALA A 32 19.86 -16.99 -7.86
CA ALA A 32 20.18 -15.87 -6.96
C ALA A 32 21.15 -16.29 -5.82
N VAL A 33 20.94 -17.48 -5.25
CA VAL A 33 21.85 -18.04 -4.23
C VAL A 33 23.22 -18.32 -4.82
N ALA A 34 23.31 -18.89 -6.04
CA ALA A 34 24.58 -19.15 -6.73
C ALA A 34 25.36 -17.84 -6.99
N VAL A 35 24.65 -16.77 -7.41
CA VAL A 35 25.25 -15.43 -7.56
C VAL A 35 25.77 -14.89 -6.22
N GLY A 36 24.99 -15.08 -5.13
CA GLY A 36 25.42 -14.69 -3.78
C GLY A 36 26.67 -15.44 -3.31
N ILE A 37 26.75 -16.75 -3.55
CA ILE A 37 27.93 -17.57 -3.23
C ILE A 37 29.14 -17.13 -4.05
N TYR A 38 28.98 -16.91 -5.36
CA TYR A 38 30.03 -16.39 -6.23
C TYR A 38 30.56 -15.03 -5.75
N GLY A 39 29.66 -14.08 -5.46
CA GLY A 39 30.02 -12.78 -4.91
C GLY A 39 30.76 -12.88 -3.58
N TYR A 40 30.38 -13.83 -2.70
CA TYR A 40 31.06 -14.07 -1.44
C TYR A 40 32.44 -14.66 -1.63
N SER A 41 32.63 -15.65 -2.51
CA SER A 41 33.92 -16.32 -2.72
C SER A 41 34.98 -15.42 -3.35
N GLU A 42 34.58 -14.59 -4.33
CA GLU A 42 35.51 -13.73 -5.07
C GLU A 42 35.54 -12.28 -4.50
N GLY A 43 34.43 -11.81 -3.98
CA GLY A 43 34.27 -10.41 -3.57
C GLY A 43 34.68 -10.13 -2.12
N SER A 44 34.74 -11.14 -1.24
CA SER A 44 35.00 -10.90 0.18
C SER A 44 36.43 -10.42 0.46
N ASP A 45 37.42 -10.95 -0.27
CA ASP A 45 38.80 -10.59 -0.10
C ASP A 45 39.14 -9.28 -0.82
N THR A 46 38.62 -9.08 -2.04
CA THR A 46 38.73 -7.82 -2.77
C THR A 46 38.08 -6.65 -2.03
N LEU A 47 36.96 -6.89 -1.33
CA LEU A 47 36.30 -5.87 -0.50
C LEU A 47 37.20 -5.45 0.68
N LYS A 48 37.86 -6.40 1.37
CA LYS A 48 38.78 -6.11 2.46
C LYS A 48 39.99 -5.32 1.96
N ASP A 49 40.56 -5.75 0.82
CA ASP A 49 41.71 -5.08 0.22
C ASP A 49 41.38 -3.66 -0.22
N TYR A 50 40.19 -3.45 -0.78
CA TYR A 50 39.70 -2.13 -1.15
C TYR A 50 39.53 -1.21 0.07
N PHE A 51 38.92 -1.71 1.16
CA PHE A 51 38.76 -0.93 2.40
C PHE A 51 40.12 -0.60 3.05
N THR A 52 41.10 -1.50 2.94
CA THR A 52 42.41 -1.29 3.53
C THR A 52 43.29 -0.33 2.71
N ASN A 53 43.17 -0.39 1.38
CA ASN A 53 44.07 0.34 0.49
C ASN A 53 43.46 1.62 -0.11
N CYS A 54 42.16 1.69 -0.23
CA CYS A 54 41.45 2.79 -0.91
C CYS A 54 40.69 3.71 0.03
N ILE A 55 40.33 3.25 1.22
CA ILE A 55 39.65 4.05 2.23
C ILE A 55 40.63 4.17 3.41
N ASP A 56 41.44 5.22 3.41
CA ASP A 56 42.27 5.62 4.54
C ASP A 56 41.39 6.05 5.71
N ILE A 57 40.75 5.09 6.36
CA ILE A 57 40.20 5.24 7.69
C ILE A 57 41.38 4.98 8.63
N ASP A 58 42.24 5.99 8.78
CA ASP A 58 43.29 5.98 9.82
C ASP A 58 42.60 6.09 11.21
N PRO A 59 42.43 4.99 11.94
CA PRO A 59 41.90 5.02 13.30
C PRO A 59 42.96 5.50 14.31
N SER A 60 44.20 5.67 13.88
CA SER A 60 45.33 6.16 14.69
C SER A 60 45.85 7.46 14.08
N GLY A 61 45.31 8.61 14.48
CA GLY A 61 45.85 9.92 14.17
C GLY A 61 47.35 10.05 14.53
N GLY A 62 48.23 9.74 13.58
CA GLY A 62 49.68 9.84 13.68
C GLY A 62 50.30 10.41 12.41
N GLY A 63 50.37 11.73 12.34
CA GLY A 63 51.45 12.56 11.85
C GLY A 63 51.87 12.52 10.39
N GLY A 64 51.53 13.57 9.62
CA GLY A 64 52.17 13.94 8.36
C GLY A 64 51.57 15.17 7.72
N GLY A 65 52.09 16.34 8.07
CA GLY A 65 52.04 17.69 7.54
C GLY A 65 51.25 18.01 6.28
N GLY A 66 50.08 18.60 6.44
CA GLY A 66 49.36 19.30 5.39
C GLY A 66 48.13 19.90 6.00
N GLY A 67 48.00 21.25 6.10
CA GLY A 67 46.99 22.01 6.83
C GLY A 67 45.54 21.64 6.48
N GLY A 68 45.07 20.52 6.98
CA GLY A 68 43.70 20.10 6.96
C GLY A 68 43.06 20.44 8.31
N THR A 69 42.07 21.25 8.33
CA THR A 69 41.14 21.43 9.45
C THR A 69 40.72 20.04 9.92
N THR A 70 41.17 19.67 11.13
CA THR A 70 40.68 18.49 11.83
C THR A 70 39.18 18.63 12.04
N VAL A 71 38.42 18.01 11.16
CA VAL A 71 36.99 17.80 11.40
C VAL A 71 36.95 16.79 12.54
N VAL A 72 36.81 17.28 13.77
CA VAL A 72 36.46 16.48 14.93
C VAL A 72 35.09 15.91 14.64
N THR A 73 35.04 14.70 14.10
CA THR A 73 33.80 13.97 13.94
C THR A 73 33.28 13.73 15.36
N PRO A 74 32.17 14.39 15.76
CA PRO A 74 31.62 14.12 17.07
C PRO A 74 31.26 12.64 17.11
N SER A 75 31.70 11.94 18.16
CA SER A 75 31.32 10.55 18.37
C SER A 75 29.81 10.47 18.58
N TRP A 76 29.06 10.12 17.53
CA TRP A 76 27.61 10.04 17.56
C TRP A 76 27.06 8.91 18.45
N THR A 77 27.95 7.98 18.87
CA THR A 77 27.60 6.83 19.70
C THR A 77 26.88 7.20 20.99
N PRO A 78 27.36 8.14 21.83
CA PRO A 78 26.68 8.50 23.07
C PRO A 78 25.33 9.20 22.82
N VAL A 79 25.20 9.94 21.72
CA VAL A 79 23.95 10.58 21.32
C VAL A 79 22.94 9.51 20.91
N LEU A 80 23.33 8.54 20.09
CA LEU A 80 22.47 7.44 19.65
C LEU A 80 21.99 6.57 20.82
N ILE A 81 22.86 6.28 21.79
CA ILE A 81 22.48 5.49 22.98
C ILE A 81 21.42 6.25 23.81
N LYS A 82 21.59 7.55 24.01
CA LYS A 82 20.61 8.35 24.77
C LYS A 82 19.29 8.57 24.03
N VAL A 83 19.32 8.62 22.69
CA VAL A 83 18.12 8.85 21.86
C VAL A 83 17.39 7.53 21.55
N SER A 84 18.03 6.36 21.70
CA SER A 84 17.42 5.06 21.41
C SER A 84 16.08 4.77 22.14
N PRO A 85 15.83 5.18 23.40
CA PRO A 85 14.55 4.96 24.06
C PRO A 85 13.39 5.70 23.37
N TYR A 86 13.65 6.85 22.76
CA TYR A 86 12.63 7.61 22.04
C TYR A 86 12.17 6.92 20.76
N PHE A 87 13.04 6.16 20.09
CA PHE A 87 12.63 5.34 18.93
C PHE A 87 11.70 4.22 19.36
N GLY A 88 11.97 3.58 20.51
CA GLY A 88 11.06 2.62 21.11
C GLY A 88 9.72 3.25 21.51
N GLY A 89 9.78 4.47 22.07
CA GLY A 89 8.60 5.27 22.40
C GLY A 89 7.79 5.64 21.15
N ALA A 90 8.44 6.08 20.07
CA ALA A 90 7.79 6.39 18.79
C ALA A 90 7.09 5.16 18.20
N LEU A 91 7.73 3.98 18.26
CA LEU A 91 7.15 2.72 17.79
C LEU A 91 5.91 2.35 18.62
N GLY A 92 6.01 2.35 19.94
CA GLY A 92 4.89 2.03 20.84
C GLY A 92 3.72 3.00 20.68
N LEU A 93 4.02 4.31 20.61
CA LEU A 93 3.02 5.34 20.38
C LEU A 93 2.33 5.16 19.02
N SER A 94 3.08 4.82 17.96
CA SER A 94 2.52 4.57 16.63
C SER A 94 1.55 3.39 16.61
N VAL A 95 1.85 2.32 17.35
CA VAL A 95 0.93 1.17 17.50
C VAL A 95 -0.35 1.59 18.22
N LEU A 96 -0.24 2.35 19.33
CA LEU A 96 -1.41 2.85 20.06
C LEU A 96 -2.27 3.77 19.18
N VAL A 97 -1.66 4.72 18.49
CA VAL A 97 -2.34 5.61 17.54
C VAL A 97 -3.02 4.80 16.43
N GLY A 98 -2.37 3.76 15.92
CA GLY A 98 -2.95 2.86 14.91
C GLY A 98 -4.19 2.10 15.42
N ILE A 99 -4.17 1.62 16.66
CA ILE A 99 -5.33 0.97 17.29
C ILE A 99 -6.49 1.97 17.47
N VAL A 100 -6.20 3.16 17.99
CA VAL A 100 -7.21 4.23 18.14
C VAL A 100 -7.78 4.61 16.78
N TRP A 101 -6.95 4.71 15.76
CA TRP A 101 -7.37 5.03 14.39
C TRP A 101 -8.30 3.96 13.81
N MET A 102 -7.99 2.67 13.99
CA MET A 102 -8.88 1.58 13.59
C MET A 102 -10.21 1.63 14.34
N THR A 103 -10.19 1.85 15.67
CA THR A 103 -11.43 1.96 16.46
C THR A 103 -12.29 3.14 16.04
N THR A 104 -11.69 4.23 15.56
CA THR A 104 -12.42 5.37 15.02
C THR A 104 -13.15 5.03 13.71
N PHE A 105 -12.54 4.21 12.83
CA PHE A 105 -13.24 3.69 11.65
C PHE A 105 -14.39 2.74 12.00
N TYR A 106 -14.32 2.03 13.13
CA TYR A 106 -15.43 1.23 13.62
C TYR A 106 -16.60 2.08 14.12
N CYS A 107 -16.30 3.14 14.91
CA CYS A 107 -17.33 3.98 15.52
C CYS A 107 -17.97 4.97 14.55
N CYS A 108 -17.16 5.63 13.71
CA CYS A 108 -17.58 6.74 12.86
C CYS A 108 -16.96 6.66 11.46
N PRO A 109 -17.22 5.59 10.67
CA PRO A 109 -16.54 5.35 9.39
C PRO A 109 -16.79 6.48 8.37
N ARG A 110 -18.02 6.98 8.28
CA ARG A 110 -18.38 8.06 7.35
C ARG A 110 -17.65 9.36 7.67
N VAL A 111 -17.60 9.75 8.94
CA VAL A 111 -16.91 10.98 9.38
C VAL A 111 -15.43 10.89 9.07
N MET A 112 -14.80 9.74 9.30
CA MET A 112 -13.38 9.52 9.02
C MET A 112 -13.07 9.59 7.53
N VAL A 113 -13.87 8.95 6.69
CA VAL A 113 -13.64 8.96 5.23
C VAL A 113 -13.85 10.36 4.66
N TYR A 114 -15.00 11.00 4.91
CA TYR A 114 -15.27 12.34 4.41
C TYR A 114 -14.31 13.37 4.99
N GLY A 115 -14.03 13.31 6.30
CA GLY A 115 -13.10 14.22 6.98
C GLY A 115 -11.69 14.14 6.39
N THR A 116 -11.19 12.95 6.13
CA THR A 116 -9.87 12.74 5.54
C THR A 116 -9.80 13.27 4.10
N LEU A 117 -10.85 13.03 3.29
CA LEU A 117 -10.91 13.51 1.91
C LEU A 117 -11.03 15.05 1.85
N ILE A 118 -11.84 15.66 2.72
CA ILE A 118 -11.95 17.11 2.81
C ILE A 118 -10.62 17.72 3.26
N LEU A 119 -9.98 17.14 4.30
CA LEU A 119 -8.68 17.60 4.79
C LEU A 119 -7.62 17.55 3.67
N GLN A 120 -7.62 16.51 2.85
CA GLN A 120 -6.70 16.40 1.72
C GLN A 120 -6.91 17.53 0.69
N GLY A 121 -8.16 17.86 0.38
CA GLY A 121 -8.49 19.00 -0.49
C GLY A 121 -8.06 20.33 0.13
N LEU A 122 -8.27 20.53 1.44
CA LEU A 122 -7.84 21.73 2.15
C LEU A 122 -6.32 21.90 2.18
N VAL A 123 -5.56 20.79 2.26
CA VAL A 123 -4.08 20.83 2.18
C VAL A 123 -3.62 21.34 0.80
N LEU A 124 -4.31 20.96 -0.28
CA LEU A 124 -3.99 21.52 -1.62
C LEU A 124 -4.26 23.03 -1.69
N VAL A 125 -5.35 23.50 -1.11
CA VAL A 125 -5.66 24.94 -1.02
C VAL A 125 -4.61 25.67 -0.17
N ALA A 126 -4.26 25.10 0.99
CA ALA A 126 -3.24 25.66 1.88
C ALA A 126 -1.86 25.74 1.21
N LEU A 127 -1.50 24.72 0.42
CA LEU A 127 -0.26 24.71 -0.37
C LEU A 127 -0.24 25.89 -1.38
N GLY A 128 -1.35 26.10 -2.10
CA GLY A 128 -1.49 27.23 -3.00
C GLY A 128 -1.32 28.57 -2.27
N ALA A 129 -2.00 28.75 -1.14
CA ALA A 129 -1.88 29.96 -0.32
C ALA A 129 -0.45 30.16 0.20
N ALA A 130 0.21 29.10 0.64
CA ALA A 130 1.60 29.16 1.12
C ALA A 130 2.56 29.60 0.00
N LEU A 131 2.37 29.12 -1.24
CA LEU A 131 3.19 29.55 -2.38
C LEU A 131 3.01 31.04 -2.71
N PHE A 132 1.81 31.62 -2.51
CA PHE A 132 1.61 33.06 -2.65
C PHE A 132 2.36 33.84 -1.56
N ILE A 133 2.25 33.42 -0.29
CA ILE A 133 2.93 34.06 0.84
C ILE A 133 4.46 33.99 0.68
N VAL A 134 4.99 32.81 0.28
CA VAL A 134 6.44 32.64 0.04
C VAL A 134 6.91 33.53 -1.10
N ASN A 135 6.13 33.65 -2.19
CA ASN A 135 6.48 34.52 -3.31
C ASN A 135 6.57 36.00 -2.89
N GLU A 136 5.61 36.49 -2.05
CA GLU A 136 5.64 37.87 -1.57
C GLU A 136 6.86 38.13 -0.67
N LYS A 137 7.18 37.18 0.26
CA LYS A 137 8.39 37.30 1.08
C LYS A 137 9.69 37.27 0.29
N LEU A 138 9.79 36.38 -0.72
CA LEU A 138 10.96 36.36 -1.61
C LEU A 138 11.11 37.65 -2.40
N LYS A 139 10.00 38.24 -2.86
CA LYS A 139 9.99 39.51 -3.55
C LYS A 139 10.44 40.68 -2.66
N GLU A 140 10.04 40.66 -1.39
CA GLU A 140 10.46 41.60 -0.35
C GLU A 140 11.98 41.51 -0.10
N ASN A 141 12.52 40.31 0.05
CA ASN A 141 13.96 40.08 0.20
C ASN A 141 14.77 40.54 -1.02
N TYR A 142 14.27 40.30 -2.27
CA TYR A 142 14.93 40.78 -3.48
C TYR A 142 14.94 42.31 -3.59
N MET A 143 13.95 43.01 -3.01
CA MET A 143 13.95 44.46 -2.89
C MET A 143 14.99 44.97 -1.87
N GLU A 144 15.08 44.29 -0.70
CA GLU A 144 16.06 44.66 0.33
C GLU A 144 17.51 44.43 -0.12
N GLU A 145 17.78 43.36 -0.89
CA GLU A 145 19.12 43.08 -1.44
C GLU A 145 19.50 43.95 -2.64
N GLY A 146 18.63 44.84 -3.08
CA GLY A 146 18.90 45.79 -4.17
C GLY A 146 18.89 45.19 -5.59
N ILE A 147 18.49 43.93 -5.75
CA ILE A 147 18.45 43.22 -7.03
C ILE A 147 17.41 43.86 -7.99
N CYS A 148 16.37 44.47 -7.44
CA CYS A 148 15.26 45.05 -8.22
C CYS A 148 15.38 46.55 -8.49
N TYR A 149 16.44 47.25 -8.03
CA TYR A 149 16.59 48.70 -8.22
C TYR A 149 16.77 49.14 -9.69
N ALA A 150 17.12 48.24 -10.58
CA ALA A 150 17.35 48.55 -12.00
C ALA A 150 16.17 48.22 -12.93
N LEU A 151 15.10 47.61 -12.43
CA LEU A 151 13.94 47.15 -13.19
C LEU A 151 12.68 47.93 -12.77
N THR A 152 11.87 48.34 -13.70
CA THR A 152 10.58 49.03 -13.47
C THR A 152 9.56 48.11 -12.74
N GLU A 153 9.71 46.80 -12.85
CA GLU A 153 8.93 45.80 -12.12
C GLU A 153 9.84 44.64 -11.69
N CYS A 154 9.76 44.24 -10.41
CA CYS A 154 10.41 43.02 -9.92
C CYS A 154 9.77 41.79 -10.58
N PRO A 155 10.55 40.93 -11.27
CA PRO A 155 10.01 39.67 -11.77
C PRO A 155 9.55 38.79 -10.59
N ASP A 156 8.41 38.12 -10.76
CA ASP A 156 7.91 37.19 -9.77
C ASP A 156 8.90 36.02 -9.59
N PRO A 157 9.47 35.79 -8.37
CA PRO A 157 10.42 34.71 -8.11
C PRO A 157 9.82 33.33 -8.41
N ILE A 158 8.52 33.18 -8.14
CA ILE A 158 7.75 31.97 -8.45
C ILE A 158 6.75 32.34 -9.55
N ALA A 159 6.90 31.75 -10.72
CA ALA A 159 6.01 32.02 -11.85
C ALA A 159 4.53 31.77 -11.48
N MET A 160 3.63 32.65 -11.93
CA MET A 160 2.21 32.68 -11.54
C MET A 160 1.51 31.34 -11.72
N TYR A 161 1.84 30.57 -12.76
CA TYR A 161 1.23 29.28 -13.02
C TYR A 161 1.51 28.25 -11.90
N TYR A 162 2.70 28.24 -11.28
CA TYR A 162 3.00 27.34 -10.14
C TYR A 162 2.14 27.66 -8.92
N ARG A 163 1.78 28.92 -8.71
CA ARG A 163 0.94 29.35 -7.58
C ARG A 163 -0.53 29.02 -7.81
N VAL A 164 -1.00 29.05 -9.07
CA VAL A 164 -2.41 28.78 -9.42
C VAL A 164 -2.72 27.28 -9.55
N ILE A 165 -1.75 26.46 -9.99
CA ILE A 165 -1.93 25.01 -10.17
C ILE A 165 -2.56 24.31 -8.95
N PRO A 166 -2.12 24.54 -7.68
CA PRO A 166 -2.70 23.85 -6.54
C PRO A 166 -4.19 24.17 -6.34
N PHE A 167 -4.63 25.39 -6.62
CA PHE A 167 -6.05 25.76 -6.53
C PHE A 167 -6.88 25.11 -7.64
N ALA A 168 -6.36 25.05 -8.86
CA ALA A 168 -7.01 24.36 -9.96
C ALA A 168 -7.14 22.85 -9.66
N LEU A 169 -6.08 22.25 -9.13
CA LEU A 169 -6.11 20.84 -8.70
C LEU A 169 -7.11 20.61 -7.56
N ALA A 170 -7.17 21.51 -6.58
CA ALA A 170 -8.16 21.45 -5.49
C ALA A 170 -9.60 21.54 -6.01
N ALA A 171 -9.86 22.46 -6.96
CA ALA A 171 -11.19 22.60 -7.57
C ALA A 171 -11.60 21.32 -8.33
N ILE A 172 -10.71 20.76 -9.16
CA ILE A 172 -10.94 19.49 -9.86
C ILE A 172 -11.16 18.36 -8.86
N TYR A 173 -10.35 18.30 -7.79
CA TYR A 173 -10.46 17.29 -6.75
C TYR A 173 -11.84 17.30 -6.07
N PHE A 174 -12.32 18.47 -5.63
CA PHE A 174 -13.65 18.60 -5.03
C PHE A 174 -14.78 18.27 -6.00
N LEU A 175 -14.64 18.63 -7.27
CA LEU A 175 -15.61 18.28 -8.32
C LEU A 175 -15.68 16.74 -8.48
N VAL A 176 -14.53 16.07 -8.54
CA VAL A 176 -14.48 14.60 -8.60
C VAL A 176 -15.12 13.97 -7.37
N LEU A 177 -14.86 14.48 -6.15
CA LEU A 177 -15.49 13.99 -4.92
C LEU A 177 -17.02 14.10 -4.97
N MET A 178 -17.54 15.20 -5.51
CA MET A 178 -19.00 15.38 -5.70
C MET A 178 -19.58 14.33 -6.67
N CYS A 179 -18.86 14.00 -7.73
CA CYS A 179 -19.30 12.99 -8.71
C CYS A 179 -19.30 11.57 -8.12
N ILE A 180 -18.36 11.24 -7.23
CA ILE A 180 -18.19 9.88 -6.68
C ILE A 180 -18.78 9.69 -5.27
N LYS A 181 -19.54 10.66 -4.75
CA LYS A 181 -20.06 10.65 -3.36
C LYS A 181 -20.74 9.32 -2.95
N HIS A 182 -21.50 8.69 -3.84
CA HIS A 182 -22.15 7.41 -3.55
C HIS A 182 -21.14 6.25 -3.37
N LYS A 183 -20.02 6.30 -4.09
CA LYS A 183 -18.94 5.30 -3.95
C LYS A 183 -18.13 5.51 -2.68
N ILE A 184 -18.08 6.75 -2.16
CA ILE A 184 -17.48 7.08 -0.87
C ILE A 184 -18.27 6.44 0.28
N GLU A 185 -19.60 6.45 0.22
CA GLU A 185 -20.44 5.77 1.23
C GLU A 185 -20.19 4.26 1.26
N LEU A 186 -20.11 3.63 0.09
CA LEU A 186 -19.76 2.20 -0.02
C LEU A 186 -18.37 1.93 0.56
N THR A 187 -17.38 2.79 0.26
CA THR A 187 -16.03 2.68 0.82
C THR A 187 -16.05 2.76 2.34
N ALA A 188 -16.82 3.69 2.91
CA ALA A 188 -16.95 3.82 4.36
C ALA A 188 -17.53 2.55 5.00
N THR A 189 -18.57 1.97 4.39
CA THR A 189 -19.17 0.71 4.85
C THR A 189 -18.16 -0.44 4.78
N LEU A 190 -17.40 -0.56 3.69
CA LEU A 190 -16.39 -1.62 3.55
C LEU A 190 -15.22 -1.46 4.54
N LEU A 191 -14.81 -0.22 4.83
CA LEU A 191 -13.80 0.05 5.87
C LEU A 191 -14.30 -0.33 7.27
N GLU A 192 -15.57 -0.06 7.58
CA GLU A 192 -16.19 -0.53 8.83
C GLU A 192 -16.17 -2.06 8.93
N GLN A 193 -16.55 -2.75 7.85
CA GLN A 193 -16.51 -4.21 7.82
C GLN A 193 -15.07 -4.75 7.92
N ALA A 194 -14.10 -4.08 7.30
CA ALA A 194 -12.69 -4.45 7.41
C ALA A 194 -12.20 -4.42 8.87
N VAL A 195 -12.59 -3.42 9.65
CA VAL A 195 -12.25 -3.39 11.08
C VAL A 195 -12.95 -4.49 11.87
N LYS A 196 -14.19 -4.84 11.52
CA LYS A 196 -14.89 -5.99 12.14
C LYS A 196 -14.17 -7.31 11.86
N VAL A 197 -13.70 -7.54 10.64
CA VAL A 197 -12.89 -8.73 10.28
C VAL A 197 -11.61 -8.79 11.12
N LEU A 198 -10.89 -7.68 11.18
CA LEU A 198 -9.62 -7.61 11.91
C LEU A 198 -9.82 -7.75 13.43
N GLY A 199 -10.92 -7.24 13.97
CA GLY A 199 -11.29 -7.43 15.38
C GLY A 199 -11.62 -8.88 15.73
N THR A 200 -12.26 -9.61 14.80
CA THR A 200 -12.59 -11.04 15.01
C THR A 200 -11.39 -11.97 14.77
N HIS A 201 -10.45 -11.58 13.92
CA HIS A 201 -9.27 -12.37 13.55
C HIS A 201 -7.95 -11.58 13.69
N PRO A 202 -7.56 -11.16 14.91
CA PRO A 202 -6.34 -10.34 15.12
C PRO A 202 -5.05 -11.08 14.72
N ALA A 203 -5.07 -12.41 14.64
CA ALA A 203 -3.94 -13.22 14.16
C ALA A 203 -3.49 -12.85 12.72
N VAL A 204 -4.32 -12.15 11.93
CA VAL A 204 -3.95 -11.60 10.62
C VAL A 204 -2.77 -10.63 10.71
N PHE A 205 -2.72 -9.80 11.77
CA PHE A 205 -1.59 -8.89 12.01
C PHE A 205 -0.29 -9.66 12.23
N LEU A 206 -0.35 -10.72 13.04
CA LEU A 206 0.82 -11.57 13.32
C LEU A 206 1.30 -12.28 12.05
N ALA A 207 0.39 -12.91 11.29
CA ALA A 207 0.73 -13.55 10.01
C ALA A 207 1.34 -12.55 9.02
N SER A 208 0.78 -11.34 8.93
CA SER A 208 1.31 -10.28 8.06
C SER A 208 2.69 -9.81 8.51
N ALA A 209 2.94 -9.71 9.81
CA ALA A 209 4.25 -9.36 10.36
C ALA A 209 5.30 -10.44 10.06
N VAL A 210 4.94 -11.73 10.16
CA VAL A 210 5.84 -12.84 9.81
C VAL A 210 6.24 -12.76 8.33
N TYR A 211 5.30 -12.52 7.41
CA TYR A 211 5.63 -12.33 5.99
C TYR A 211 6.54 -11.12 5.76
N LEU A 212 6.34 -10.02 6.48
CA LEU A 212 7.21 -8.84 6.40
C LEU A 212 8.63 -9.16 6.89
N LEU A 213 8.77 -9.90 7.98
CA LEU A 213 10.09 -10.32 8.49
C LEU A 213 10.82 -11.25 7.53
N ILE A 214 10.11 -12.21 6.93
CA ILE A 214 10.69 -13.11 5.91
C ILE A 214 11.14 -12.27 4.69
N ALA A 215 10.29 -11.35 4.22
CA ALA A 215 10.64 -10.47 3.11
C ALA A 215 11.86 -9.59 3.44
N ALA A 216 11.96 -9.05 4.66
CA ALA A 216 13.11 -8.28 5.10
C ALA A 216 14.40 -9.12 5.12
N ALA A 217 14.34 -10.37 5.61
CA ALA A 217 15.48 -11.28 5.63
C ALA A 217 15.97 -11.59 4.20
N VAL A 218 15.04 -11.87 3.26
CA VAL A 218 15.38 -12.09 1.85
C VAL A 218 15.96 -10.83 1.22
N TYR A 219 15.43 -9.66 1.55
CA TYR A 219 15.96 -8.39 1.04
C TYR A 219 17.39 -8.11 1.54
N VAL A 220 17.67 -8.36 2.82
CA VAL A 220 19.03 -8.24 3.38
C VAL A 220 20.00 -9.17 2.66
N PHE A 221 19.58 -10.42 2.38
CA PHE A 221 20.36 -11.35 1.58
C PHE A 221 20.67 -10.79 0.17
N ILE A 222 19.65 -10.26 -0.53
CA ILE A 222 19.80 -9.71 -1.89
C ILE A 222 20.76 -8.52 -1.89
N VAL A 223 20.62 -7.59 -0.92
CA VAL A 223 21.51 -6.42 -0.80
C VAL A 223 22.94 -6.87 -0.50
N GLY A 224 23.13 -7.80 0.43
CA GLY A 224 24.44 -8.38 0.74
C GLY A 224 25.08 -9.03 -0.49
N ALA A 225 24.34 -9.87 -1.21
CA ALA A 225 24.81 -10.49 -2.45
C ALA A 225 25.15 -9.46 -3.54
N ALA A 226 24.37 -8.38 -3.65
CA ALA A 226 24.63 -7.31 -4.61
C ALA A 226 25.90 -6.53 -4.26
N VAL A 227 26.15 -6.23 -2.99
CA VAL A 227 27.37 -5.55 -2.52
C VAL A 227 28.60 -6.43 -2.76
N LEU A 228 28.52 -7.72 -2.40
CA LEU A 228 29.62 -8.66 -2.60
C LEU A 228 29.92 -8.90 -4.09
N LEU A 229 28.88 -8.96 -4.91
CA LEU A 229 29.04 -9.06 -6.37
C LEU A 229 29.70 -7.80 -6.95
N LEU A 230 29.37 -6.61 -6.45
CA LEU A 230 30.01 -5.35 -6.85
C LEU A 230 31.50 -5.37 -6.47
N ALA A 231 31.82 -5.90 -5.30
CA ALA A 231 33.18 -5.99 -4.80
C ALA A 231 34.10 -6.84 -5.69
N THR A 232 33.57 -7.81 -6.45
CA THR A 232 34.36 -8.57 -7.43
C THR A 232 34.91 -7.71 -8.57
N GLY A 233 34.38 -6.51 -8.78
CA GLY A 233 34.83 -5.55 -9.80
C GLY A 233 35.69 -4.43 -9.24
N PHE A 234 36.03 -4.44 -7.94
CA PHE A 234 36.98 -3.47 -7.38
C PHE A 234 38.37 -3.77 -7.82
N ASP A 235 39.01 -2.80 -8.47
CA ASP A 235 40.42 -2.87 -8.86
C ASP A 235 41.20 -1.83 -8.05
N ALA A 236 42.13 -2.32 -7.24
CA ALA A 236 43.06 -1.51 -6.50
C ALA A 236 44.39 -1.52 -7.26
N ASP A 237 44.59 -0.58 -8.18
CA ASP A 237 45.86 -0.43 -8.87
C ASP A 237 46.96 -0.05 -7.84
N PRO A 238 48.18 -0.67 -7.88
CA PRO A 238 49.30 -0.30 -7.06
C PRO A 238 49.73 1.18 -7.13
N ASN A 239 49.26 1.89 -8.15
CA ASN A 239 49.46 3.34 -8.34
C ASN A 239 48.45 4.25 -7.61
N GLY A 240 47.52 3.69 -6.79
CA GLY A 240 46.61 4.43 -5.94
C GLY A 240 45.34 4.91 -6.63
N THR A 241 45.02 4.44 -7.83
CA THR A 241 43.74 4.70 -8.48
C THR A 241 42.76 3.57 -8.13
N CYS A 242 41.75 3.88 -7.30
CA CYS A 242 40.70 2.95 -6.96
C CYS A 242 39.55 3.07 -7.95
N GLY A 243 39.29 2.01 -8.70
CA GLY A 243 38.25 1.95 -9.72
C GLY A 243 37.28 0.79 -9.51
N VAL A 244 36.13 0.83 -10.24
CA VAL A 244 35.18 -0.28 -10.30
C VAL A 244 35.00 -0.67 -11.76
N GLU A 245 35.45 -1.88 -12.13
CA GLU A 245 35.21 -2.44 -13.45
C GLU A 245 33.91 -3.26 -13.48
N PHE A 246 32.98 -2.87 -14.32
CA PHE A 246 31.73 -3.62 -14.55
C PHE A 246 31.95 -4.73 -15.57
N THR A 247 32.41 -5.88 -15.13
CA THR A 247 32.56 -7.07 -15.96
C THR A 247 31.20 -7.61 -16.42
N THR A 248 31.21 -8.46 -17.45
CA THR A 248 29.98 -9.11 -17.96
C THR A 248 29.34 -9.97 -16.88
N SER A 249 30.12 -10.66 -16.04
CA SER A 249 29.63 -11.48 -14.93
C SER A 249 28.85 -10.66 -13.92
N ILE A 250 29.34 -9.45 -13.55
CA ILE A 250 28.65 -8.53 -12.65
C ILE A 250 27.31 -8.10 -13.25
N LYS A 251 27.26 -7.74 -14.54
CA LYS A 251 26.02 -7.30 -15.20
C LYS A 251 24.98 -8.42 -15.24
N VAL A 252 25.38 -9.64 -15.56
CA VAL A 252 24.49 -10.82 -15.58
C VAL A 252 24.01 -11.16 -14.17
N GLY A 253 24.89 -11.16 -13.18
CA GLY A 253 24.53 -11.41 -11.77
C GLY A 253 23.54 -10.38 -11.23
N TYR A 254 23.77 -9.08 -11.51
CA TYR A 254 22.81 -8.03 -11.14
C TYR A 254 21.44 -8.20 -11.79
N PHE A 255 21.39 -8.62 -13.06
CA PHE A 255 20.12 -8.90 -13.72
C PHE A 255 19.32 -9.97 -12.98
N PHE A 256 19.95 -11.08 -12.60
CA PHE A 256 19.29 -12.13 -11.82
C PHE A 256 18.88 -11.69 -10.42
N LEU A 257 19.74 -10.93 -9.71
CA LEU A 257 19.40 -10.41 -8.38
C LEU A 257 18.23 -9.41 -8.43
N ILE A 258 18.19 -8.53 -9.42
CA ILE A 258 17.08 -7.59 -9.60
C ILE A 258 15.77 -8.34 -9.92
N LEU A 259 15.82 -9.30 -10.83
CA LEU A 259 14.67 -10.14 -11.18
C LEU A 259 14.14 -10.87 -9.94
N PHE A 260 15.03 -11.50 -9.18
CA PHE A 260 14.66 -12.21 -7.95
C PHE A 260 14.12 -11.26 -6.87
N ALA A 261 14.70 -10.05 -6.75
CA ALA A 261 14.24 -9.04 -5.80
C ALA A 261 12.78 -8.62 -6.09
N TYR A 262 12.48 -8.24 -7.34
CA TYR A 262 11.12 -7.88 -7.73
C TYR A 262 10.14 -9.04 -7.53
N TRP A 263 10.52 -10.24 -7.94
CA TRP A 263 9.63 -11.40 -7.86
C TRP A 263 9.38 -11.86 -6.42
N SER A 264 10.42 -12.00 -5.60
CA SER A 264 10.29 -12.44 -4.20
C SER A 264 9.47 -11.44 -3.37
N MET A 265 9.66 -10.14 -3.58
CA MET A 265 8.86 -9.12 -2.90
C MET A 265 7.37 -9.24 -3.25
N GLN A 266 7.05 -9.38 -4.53
CA GLN A 266 5.66 -9.57 -4.97
C GLN A 266 5.07 -10.91 -4.48
N LEU A 267 5.89 -11.96 -4.34
CA LEU A 267 5.45 -13.23 -3.80
C LEU A 267 5.00 -13.10 -2.34
N PHE A 268 5.79 -12.45 -1.49
CA PHE A 268 5.41 -12.23 -0.08
C PHE A 268 4.17 -11.34 0.05
N PHE A 269 4.01 -10.34 -0.83
CA PHE A 269 2.77 -9.57 -0.92
C PHE A 269 1.58 -10.45 -1.30
N ALA A 270 1.71 -11.29 -2.33
CA ALA A 270 0.67 -12.20 -2.78
C ALA A 270 0.28 -13.22 -1.70
N MET A 271 1.26 -13.81 -1.00
CA MET A 271 1.02 -14.76 0.10
C MET A 271 0.28 -14.10 1.26
N ARG A 272 0.71 -12.89 1.68
CA ARG A 272 0.02 -12.11 2.70
C ARG A 272 -1.42 -11.81 2.30
N PHE A 273 -1.61 -11.33 1.06
CA PHE A 273 -2.93 -11.00 0.52
C PHE A 273 -3.84 -12.24 0.43
N TYR A 274 -3.29 -13.39 0.04
CA TYR A 274 -3.99 -14.67 0.03
C TYR A 274 -4.54 -15.05 1.42
N VAL A 275 -3.72 -14.96 2.47
CA VAL A 275 -4.14 -15.26 3.85
C VAL A 275 -5.25 -14.32 4.31
N ILE A 276 -5.11 -13.03 4.01
CA ILE A 276 -6.13 -12.02 4.33
C ILE A 276 -7.43 -12.31 3.59
N SER A 277 -7.35 -12.59 2.27
CA SER A 277 -8.53 -12.88 1.43
C SER A 277 -9.27 -14.13 1.89
N LEU A 278 -8.55 -15.20 2.20
CA LEU A 278 -9.15 -16.43 2.73
C LEU A 278 -9.85 -16.18 4.08
N THR A 279 -9.19 -15.47 4.99
CA THR A 279 -9.76 -15.15 6.31
C THR A 279 -10.99 -14.27 6.20
N THR A 280 -10.94 -13.26 5.32
CA THR A 280 -12.08 -12.36 5.04
C THR A 280 -13.24 -13.13 4.42
N GLY A 281 -12.95 -14.04 3.48
CA GLY A 281 -13.98 -14.87 2.85
C GLY A 281 -14.66 -15.80 3.86
N VAL A 282 -13.90 -16.49 4.70
CA VAL A 282 -14.46 -17.32 5.78
C VAL A 282 -15.34 -16.48 6.70
N TRP A 283 -14.90 -15.28 7.08
CA TRP A 283 -15.71 -14.38 7.92
C TRP A 283 -16.97 -13.89 7.18
N TYR A 284 -16.88 -13.57 5.88
CA TYR A 284 -17.98 -13.06 5.08
C TYR A 284 -19.09 -14.09 4.92
N PHE A 285 -18.76 -15.31 4.50
CA PHE A 285 -19.72 -16.37 4.19
C PHE A 285 -20.16 -17.18 5.41
N ASN A 286 -19.46 -17.11 6.52
CA ASN A 286 -19.82 -17.83 7.75
C ASN A 286 -20.96 -17.15 8.55
N HIS A 287 -21.33 -15.90 8.22
CA HIS A 287 -22.45 -15.17 8.82
C HIS A 287 -23.68 -15.24 7.91
N SER A 288 -24.13 -16.46 7.56
CA SER A 288 -25.40 -16.63 6.86
C SER A 288 -26.56 -16.26 7.77
N ALA A 289 -27.52 -15.48 7.23
CA ALA A 289 -28.73 -15.08 7.94
C ALA A 289 -29.66 -16.25 8.29
N ASN A 290 -29.44 -17.44 7.70
CA ASN A 290 -30.23 -18.64 7.95
C ASN A 290 -29.52 -19.58 8.95
N PRO A 291 -30.06 -19.74 10.18
CA PRO A 291 -29.43 -20.58 11.21
C PRO A 291 -29.38 -22.08 10.86
N SER A 292 -30.18 -22.57 9.92
CA SER A 292 -30.17 -23.96 9.46
C SER A 292 -29.00 -24.28 8.50
N GLU A 293 -28.62 -23.36 7.63
CA GLU A 293 -27.46 -23.50 6.75
C GLU A 293 -26.14 -23.18 7.49
N ALA A 294 -26.18 -22.24 8.43
CA ALA A 294 -25.06 -21.95 9.31
C ALA A 294 -24.67 -23.14 10.19
N ALA A 295 -25.61 -24.01 10.56
CA ALA A 295 -25.33 -25.16 11.40
C ALA A 295 -24.53 -26.27 10.67
N THR A 296 -24.76 -26.48 9.37
CA THR A 296 -24.06 -27.50 8.57
C THR A 296 -22.72 -27.00 8.01
N ALA A 297 -22.63 -25.74 7.61
CA ALA A 297 -21.36 -25.12 7.18
C ALA A 297 -20.44 -24.78 8.36
N SER A 298 -20.99 -24.58 9.55
CA SER A 298 -20.27 -24.03 10.70
C SER A 298 -19.40 -25.05 11.44
N LEU A 299 -19.68 -26.35 11.35
CA LEU A 299 -18.92 -27.32 12.15
C LEU A 299 -17.51 -27.54 11.60
N ALA A 300 -17.32 -27.58 10.29
CA ALA A 300 -16.01 -27.70 9.65
C ALA A 300 -15.22 -26.38 9.66
N ALA A 301 -15.90 -25.23 9.57
CA ALA A 301 -15.27 -23.92 9.58
C ALA A 301 -14.98 -23.39 11.01
N ARG A 302 -15.76 -23.79 12.01
CA ARG A 302 -15.57 -23.39 13.42
C ARG A 302 -14.36 -24.00 14.10
N THR A 303 -13.88 -25.14 13.65
CA THR A 303 -12.81 -25.91 14.30
C THR A 303 -11.40 -25.55 13.83
N SER A 304 -11.22 -24.82 12.73
CA SER A 304 -9.89 -24.44 12.21
C SER A 304 -9.72 -22.92 12.20
N ASN A 305 -8.63 -22.44 12.81
CA ASN A 305 -8.20 -21.05 12.70
C ASN A 305 -7.92 -20.72 11.21
N PRO A 306 -8.72 -19.88 10.53
CA PRO A 306 -8.59 -19.64 9.08
C PRO A 306 -7.25 -19.01 8.71
N VAL A 307 -6.67 -18.20 9.62
CA VAL A 307 -5.37 -17.55 9.41
C VAL A 307 -4.25 -18.58 9.37
N SER A 308 -4.19 -19.51 10.34
CA SER A 308 -3.16 -20.55 10.38
C SER A 308 -3.28 -21.50 9.18
N LYS A 309 -4.50 -21.88 8.83
CA LYS A 309 -4.76 -22.74 7.66
C LYS A 309 -4.38 -22.05 6.36
N GLY A 310 -4.75 -20.78 6.20
CA GLY A 310 -4.37 -19.96 5.05
C GLY A 310 -2.86 -19.79 4.94
N PHE A 311 -2.17 -19.58 6.07
CA PHE A 311 -0.72 -19.51 6.12
C PHE A 311 -0.06 -20.80 5.61
N CYS A 312 -0.50 -21.95 6.11
CA CYS A 312 -0.01 -23.26 5.66
C CYS A 312 -0.30 -23.50 4.17
N MET A 313 -1.52 -23.20 3.72
CA MET A 313 -1.92 -23.39 2.31
C MET A 313 -1.16 -22.48 1.34
N ALA A 314 -0.77 -21.27 1.76
CA ALA A 314 0.04 -20.37 0.95
C ALA A 314 1.43 -20.95 0.63
N PHE A 315 2.00 -21.77 1.52
CA PHE A 315 3.29 -22.44 1.30
C PHE A 315 3.16 -23.85 0.68
N THR A 316 1.96 -24.41 0.59
CA THR A 316 1.74 -25.78 0.10
C THR A 316 0.91 -25.80 -1.17
N THR A 317 -0.41 -25.90 -1.04
CA THR A 317 -1.33 -26.13 -2.16
C THR A 317 -1.44 -24.95 -3.12
N SER A 318 -1.39 -23.73 -2.62
CA SER A 318 -1.54 -22.50 -3.41
C SER A 318 -0.22 -21.85 -3.84
N PHE A 319 0.92 -22.42 -3.40
CA PHE A 319 2.24 -21.81 -3.62
C PHE A 319 2.54 -21.57 -5.12
N GLY A 320 2.24 -22.56 -5.98
CA GLY A 320 2.47 -22.45 -7.42
C GLY A 320 1.67 -21.33 -8.08
N THR A 321 0.39 -21.23 -7.72
CA THR A 321 -0.49 -20.15 -8.19
C THR A 321 0.00 -18.78 -7.71
N LEU A 322 0.45 -18.68 -6.46
CA LEU A 322 0.99 -17.43 -5.92
C LEU A 322 2.32 -17.05 -6.57
N CYS A 323 3.19 -18.02 -6.89
CA CYS A 323 4.41 -17.78 -7.67
C CYS A 323 4.10 -17.22 -9.05
N LEU A 324 3.12 -17.78 -9.76
CA LEU A 324 2.74 -17.32 -11.09
C LEU A 324 2.10 -15.92 -11.02
N ALA A 325 1.18 -15.67 -10.09
CA ALA A 325 0.55 -14.38 -9.89
C ALA A 325 1.58 -13.29 -9.54
N SER A 326 2.52 -13.61 -8.64
CA SER A 326 3.58 -12.69 -8.23
C SER A 326 4.56 -12.36 -9.35
N LEU A 327 4.83 -13.30 -10.27
CA LEU A 327 5.63 -13.04 -11.46
C LEU A 327 4.95 -12.00 -12.36
N ILE A 328 3.65 -12.15 -12.61
CA ILE A 328 2.87 -11.17 -13.39
C ILE A 328 2.93 -9.78 -12.72
N MET A 329 2.74 -9.72 -11.40
CA MET A 329 2.83 -8.47 -10.65
C MET A 329 4.24 -7.88 -10.68
N ALA A 330 5.29 -8.69 -10.60
CA ALA A 330 6.68 -8.25 -10.72
C ALA A 330 6.98 -7.63 -12.08
N ILE A 331 6.48 -8.23 -13.16
CA ILE A 331 6.60 -7.69 -14.52
C ILE A 331 5.87 -6.34 -14.62
N ILE A 332 4.66 -6.24 -14.08
CA ILE A 332 3.89 -4.98 -14.07
C ILE A 332 4.66 -3.88 -13.33
N GLU A 333 5.22 -4.17 -12.15
CA GLU A 333 6.00 -3.20 -11.38
C GLU A 333 7.30 -2.80 -12.09
N TYR A 334 7.98 -3.74 -12.73
CA TYR A 334 9.16 -3.44 -13.55
C TYR A 334 8.80 -2.52 -14.72
N LEU A 335 7.70 -2.78 -15.44
CA LEU A 335 7.20 -1.91 -16.51
C LEU A 335 6.85 -0.51 -16.00
N LYS A 336 6.22 -0.41 -14.84
CA LYS A 336 5.95 0.90 -14.19
C LYS A 336 7.25 1.64 -13.87
N SER A 337 8.27 0.93 -13.42
CA SER A 337 9.60 1.52 -13.17
C SER A 337 10.22 2.09 -14.44
N LEU A 338 10.14 1.36 -15.56
CA LEU A 338 10.62 1.82 -16.86
C LEU A 338 9.86 3.07 -17.35
N VAL A 339 8.54 3.06 -17.22
CA VAL A 339 7.69 4.22 -17.60
C VAL A 339 8.06 5.45 -16.77
N ARG A 340 8.31 5.29 -15.46
CA ARG A 340 8.73 6.39 -14.58
C ARG A 340 10.10 6.95 -14.98
N LYS A 341 11.05 6.09 -15.34
CA LYS A 341 12.41 6.50 -15.74
C LYS A 341 12.42 7.26 -17.07
N ASN A 342 11.59 6.87 -18.03
CA ASN A 342 11.51 7.48 -19.37
C ASN A 342 10.60 8.72 -19.44
N ARG A 343 10.21 9.30 -18.31
CA ARG A 343 9.30 10.45 -18.23
C ARG A 343 9.93 11.79 -18.63
N GLN A 344 11.20 11.80 -19.01
CA GLN A 344 11.94 12.99 -19.45
C GLN A 344 11.73 13.21 -20.95
N GLY A 345 10.84 14.14 -21.32
CA GLY A 345 10.58 14.46 -22.72
C GLY A 345 9.37 15.38 -22.92
N ASN A 346 8.92 15.47 -24.16
CA ASN A 346 7.84 16.33 -24.62
C ASN A 346 6.49 15.98 -23.97
N LEU A 347 5.53 16.91 -24.01
CA LEU A 347 4.16 16.75 -23.50
C LEU A 347 3.49 15.45 -23.97
N LEU A 348 3.76 15.01 -25.21
CA LEU A 348 3.24 13.78 -25.77
C LEU A 348 3.78 12.54 -25.02
N SER A 349 5.07 12.52 -24.68
CA SER A 349 5.65 11.41 -23.91
C SER A 349 5.06 11.34 -22.49
N LEU A 350 4.73 12.47 -21.89
CA LEU A 350 4.06 12.55 -20.60
C LEU A 350 2.64 11.98 -20.66
N LEU A 351 1.87 12.28 -21.72
CA LEU A 351 0.53 11.74 -21.92
C LEU A 351 0.56 10.23 -22.12
N VAL A 352 1.46 9.72 -22.98
CA VAL A 352 1.63 8.28 -23.19
C VAL A 352 2.03 7.57 -21.89
N ALA A 353 2.96 8.13 -21.13
CA ALA A 353 3.36 7.60 -19.84
C ALA A 353 2.20 7.56 -18.83
N CYS A 354 1.34 8.59 -18.82
CA CYS A 354 0.15 8.63 -17.98
C CYS A 354 -0.85 7.52 -18.36
N CYS A 355 -1.15 7.34 -19.64
CA CYS A 355 -2.04 6.29 -20.13
C CYS A 355 -1.50 4.89 -19.80
N LEU A 356 -0.21 4.64 -20.04
CA LEU A 356 0.43 3.37 -19.69
C LEU A 356 0.38 3.09 -18.18
N MET A 357 0.64 4.09 -17.35
CA MET A 357 0.53 3.95 -15.90
C MET A 357 -0.90 3.62 -15.45
N CYS A 358 -1.93 4.19 -16.08
CA CYS A 358 -3.33 3.85 -15.80
C CYS A 358 -3.62 2.39 -16.15
N ILE A 359 -3.19 1.92 -17.31
CA ILE A 359 -3.38 0.53 -17.75
C ILE A 359 -2.64 -0.44 -16.80
N LEU A 360 -1.38 -0.17 -16.49
CA LEU A 360 -0.59 -1.01 -15.59
C LEU A 360 -1.16 -1.07 -14.17
N ASN A 361 -1.68 0.04 -13.66
CA ASN A 361 -2.37 0.07 -12.36
C ASN A 361 -3.68 -0.73 -12.39
N TYR A 362 -4.40 -0.73 -13.50
CA TYR A 362 -5.61 -1.52 -13.65
C TYR A 362 -5.30 -3.02 -13.76
N LEU A 363 -4.23 -3.40 -14.48
CA LEU A 363 -3.76 -4.79 -14.54
C LEU A 363 -3.30 -5.32 -13.17
N GLU A 364 -2.58 -4.50 -12.40
CA GLU A 364 -2.21 -4.86 -11.02
C GLU A 364 -3.45 -5.09 -10.16
N PHE A 365 -4.44 -4.21 -10.26
CA PHE A 365 -5.70 -4.33 -9.55
C PHE A 365 -6.40 -5.66 -9.91
N LEU A 366 -6.54 -5.99 -11.19
CA LEU A 366 -7.14 -7.26 -11.63
C LEU A 366 -6.37 -8.48 -11.12
N SER A 367 -5.03 -8.43 -11.14
CA SER A 367 -4.19 -9.52 -10.64
C SER A 367 -4.40 -9.78 -9.15
N ARG A 368 -4.55 -8.72 -8.34
CA ARG A 368 -4.89 -8.85 -6.90
C ARG A 368 -6.25 -9.52 -6.71
N PHE A 369 -7.24 -9.15 -7.49
CA PHE A 369 -8.57 -9.76 -7.41
C PHE A 369 -8.58 -11.22 -7.85
N ALA A 370 -7.75 -11.62 -8.84
CA ALA A 370 -7.58 -13.01 -9.22
C ALA A 370 -6.99 -13.85 -8.07
N ILE A 371 -6.02 -13.30 -7.31
CA ILE A 371 -5.47 -13.94 -6.10
C ILE A 371 -6.56 -14.10 -5.03
N SER A 372 -7.40 -13.06 -4.82
CA SER A 372 -8.51 -13.13 -3.87
C SER A 372 -9.52 -14.20 -4.26
N TYR A 373 -9.89 -14.29 -5.53
CA TYR A 373 -10.80 -15.30 -6.05
C TYR A 373 -10.21 -16.72 -5.90
N HIS A 374 -8.93 -16.90 -6.26
CA HIS A 374 -8.21 -18.16 -6.00
C HIS A 374 -8.21 -18.53 -4.50
N ALA A 375 -8.03 -17.56 -3.60
CA ALA A 375 -8.07 -17.79 -2.16
C ALA A 375 -9.44 -18.30 -1.71
N LEU A 376 -10.52 -17.90 -2.35
CA LEU A 376 -11.89 -18.30 -2.03
C LEU A 376 -12.25 -19.67 -2.63
N THR A 377 -11.94 -19.88 -3.92
CA THR A 377 -12.38 -21.05 -4.69
C THR A 377 -11.36 -22.18 -4.74
N GLY A 378 -10.06 -21.86 -4.72
CA GLY A 378 -8.96 -22.81 -4.94
C GLY A 378 -8.71 -23.16 -6.41
N GLU A 379 -9.32 -22.44 -7.36
CA GLU A 379 -9.13 -22.63 -8.79
C GLU A 379 -7.73 -22.17 -9.25
N PRO A 380 -7.15 -22.75 -10.33
CA PRO A 380 -5.90 -22.27 -10.92
C PRO A 380 -5.98 -20.79 -11.31
N LEU A 381 -4.82 -20.09 -11.36
CA LEU A 381 -4.78 -18.64 -11.58
C LEU A 381 -5.53 -18.19 -12.83
N CYS A 382 -5.35 -18.89 -13.95
CA CYS A 382 -5.96 -18.48 -15.23
C CYS A 382 -7.49 -18.59 -15.21
N GLU A 383 -8.04 -19.62 -14.57
CA GLU A 383 -9.48 -19.82 -14.39
C GLU A 383 -10.03 -18.79 -13.39
N ALA A 384 -9.36 -18.60 -12.25
CA ALA A 384 -9.70 -17.60 -11.27
C ALA A 384 -9.69 -16.18 -11.85
N ALA A 385 -8.71 -15.84 -12.67
CA ALA A 385 -8.62 -14.56 -13.35
C ALA A 385 -9.76 -14.37 -14.36
N ARG A 386 -10.11 -15.43 -15.12
CA ARG A 386 -11.20 -15.39 -16.10
C ARG A 386 -12.56 -15.17 -15.44
N HIS A 387 -12.87 -15.95 -14.41
CA HIS A 387 -14.12 -15.81 -13.66
C HIS A 387 -14.20 -14.44 -12.99
N MET A 388 -13.11 -14.00 -12.36
CA MET A 388 -13.07 -12.68 -11.73
C MET A 388 -13.22 -11.55 -12.75
N PHE A 389 -12.65 -11.68 -13.95
CA PHE A 389 -12.82 -10.70 -15.02
C PHE A 389 -14.30 -10.62 -15.47
N ASP A 390 -14.99 -11.73 -15.58
CA ASP A 390 -16.42 -11.76 -15.94
C ASP A 390 -17.28 -11.06 -14.87
N HIS A 391 -17.01 -11.28 -13.58
CA HIS A 391 -17.67 -10.56 -12.49
C HIS A 391 -17.32 -9.07 -12.50
N MET A 392 -16.03 -8.73 -12.72
CA MET A 392 -15.56 -7.34 -12.76
C MET A 392 -16.01 -6.58 -14.00
N SER A 393 -16.30 -7.24 -15.13
CA SER A 393 -16.78 -6.56 -16.34
C SER A 393 -18.07 -5.77 -16.10
N ARG A 394 -18.88 -6.21 -15.13
CA ARG A 394 -20.15 -5.57 -14.74
C ARG A 394 -19.97 -4.47 -13.68
N HIS A 395 -19.01 -4.61 -12.77
CA HIS A 395 -18.87 -3.75 -11.58
C HIS A 395 -17.46 -3.19 -11.36
N GLY A 396 -16.51 -3.46 -12.27
CA GLY A 396 -15.08 -3.17 -12.09
C GLY A 396 -14.73 -1.69 -11.90
N PHE A 397 -15.46 -0.78 -12.54
CA PHE A 397 -15.25 0.66 -12.32
C PHE A 397 -15.61 1.10 -10.89
N THR A 398 -16.65 0.48 -10.30
CA THR A 398 -17.01 0.75 -8.90
C THR A 398 -15.97 0.17 -7.95
N ALA A 399 -15.51 -1.07 -8.19
CA ALA A 399 -14.45 -1.71 -7.43
C ALA A 399 -13.15 -0.89 -7.44
N TYR A 400 -12.70 -0.50 -8.62
CA TYR A 400 -11.50 0.32 -8.77
C TYR A 400 -11.60 1.68 -8.07
N THR A 401 -12.78 2.31 -8.13
CA THR A 401 -13.01 3.59 -7.45
C THR A 401 -12.97 3.40 -5.93
N VAL A 402 -13.58 2.34 -5.40
CA VAL A 402 -13.57 2.01 -3.96
C VAL A 402 -12.14 1.76 -3.48
N ASP A 403 -11.35 0.94 -4.20
CA ASP A 403 -9.94 0.70 -3.88
C ASP A 403 -9.14 2.01 -3.84
N ARG A 404 -9.34 2.90 -4.83
CA ARG A 404 -8.64 4.19 -4.87
C ARG A 404 -9.02 5.12 -3.74
N VAL A 405 -10.32 5.24 -3.44
CA VAL A 405 -10.80 6.07 -2.33
C VAL A 405 -10.30 5.52 -1.00
N ALA A 406 -10.43 4.21 -0.75
CA ALA A 406 -9.92 3.57 0.46
C ALA A 406 -8.40 3.78 0.61
N SER A 407 -7.64 3.58 -0.47
CA SER A 407 -6.19 3.79 -0.48
C SER A 407 -5.81 5.25 -0.19
N MET A 408 -6.52 6.23 -0.77
CA MET A 408 -6.28 7.65 -0.50
C MET A 408 -6.56 7.99 0.95
N VAL A 409 -7.71 7.56 1.50
CA VAL A 409 -8.10 7.81 2.89
C VAL A 409 -7.09 7.20 3.86
N LEU A 410 -6.74 5.93 3.67
CA LEU A 410 -5.85 5.23 4.59
C LEU A 410 -4.41 5.73 4.51
N ARG A 411 -3.87 5.97 3.31
CA ARG A 411 -2.49 6.46 3.16
C ARG A 411 -2.33 7.88 3.67
N PHE A 412 -3.24 8.77 3.30
CA PHE A 412 -3.18 10.17 3.74
C PHE A 412 -3.45 10.30 5.24
N GLY A 413 -4.48 9.61 5.77
CA GLY A 413 -4.78 9.60 7.20
C GLY A 413 -3.60 9.05 8.01
N GLY A 414 -3.01 7.93 7.59
CA GLY A 414 -1.81 7.37 8.21
C GLY A 414 -0.61 8.32 8.19
N PHE A 415 -0.40 9.04 7.08
CA PHE A 415 0.68 10.03 6.96
C PHE A 415 0.48 11.22 7.91
N VAL A 416 -0.72 11.77 7.99
CA VAL A 416 -1.03 12.88 8.92
C VAL A 416 -0.81 12.47 10.38
N LEU A 417 -1.24 11.26 10.74
CA LEU A 417 -1.00 10.72 12.07
C LEU A 417 0.49 10.48 12.34
N ALA A 418 1.25 10.00 11.36
CA ALA A 418 2.70 9.84 11.48
C ALA A 418 3.42 11.16 11.69
N LEU A 419 3.00 12.23 11.01
CA LEU A 419 3.50 13.58 11.25
C LEU A 419 3.21 14.04 12.68
N ALA A 420 2.00 13.80 13.18
CA ALA A 420 1.65 14.15 14.54
C ALA A 420 2.52 13.42 15.59
N VAL A 421 2.78 12.12 15.37
CA VAL A 421 3.70 11.34 16.22
C VAL A 421 5.12 11.90 16.15
N GLY A 422 5.63 12.21 14.96
CA GLY A 422 6.96 12.77 14.78
C GLY A 422 7.15 14.13 15.46
N VAL A 423 6.16 15.02 15.35
CA VAL A 423 6.16 16.32 16.04
C VAL A 423 6.15 16.14 17.57
N LEU A 424 5.34 15.21 18.07
CA LEU A 424 5.28 14.93 19.51
C LEU A 424 6.62 14.37 20.03
N CYS A 425 7.23 13.45 19.28
CA CYS A 425 8.56 12.91 19.62
C CYS A 425 9.64 14.00 19.58
N ALA A 426 9.61 14.88 18.58
CA ALA A 426 10.53 16.02 18.50
C ALA A 426 10.39 16.96 19.70
N TYR A 427 9.14 17.28 20.06
CA TYR A 427 8.86 18.13 21.23
C TYR A 427 9.38 17.53 22.53
N THR A 428 9.21 16.23 22.74
CA THR A 428 9.69 15.53 23.95
C THR A 428 11.21 15.36 23.98
N ALA A 429 11.86 15.21 22.82
CA ALA A 429 13.31 15.05 22.73
C ALA A 429 14.10 16.38 22.73
N TYR A 430 13.43 17.51 22.44
CA TYR A 430 14.07 18.83 22.33
C TYR A 430 14.86 19.24 23.58
N PRO A 431 14.36 19.10 24.82
CA PRO A 431 15.10 19.49 26.02
C PRO A 431 16.41 18.71 26.21
N GLU A 432 16.40 17.42 25.92
CA GLU A 432 17.61 16.59 26.00
C GLU A 432 18.63 16.91 24.90
N ALA A 433 18.14 17.08 23.66
CA ALA A 433 18.99 17.51 22.55
C ALA A 433 19.67 18.86 22.86
N HIS A 434 18.94 19.78 23.46
CA HIS A 434 19.48 21.08 23.89
C HIS A 434 20.56 20.93 24.95
N GLN A 435 20.36 20.09 25.97
CA GLN A 435 21.36 19.85 27.04
C GLN A 435 22.63 19.18 26.49
N LEU A 436 22.50 18.25 25.53
CA LEU A 436 23.61 17.50 24.95
C LEU A 436 24.46 18.33 23.96
N LEU A 437 23.83 19.23 23.22
CA LEU A 437 24.44 19.96 22.11
C LEU A 437 24.70 21.44 22.42
N ALA A 438 24.23 21.98 23.54
CA ALA A 438 24.41 23.39 23.95
C ALA A 438 25.89 23.76 24.10
N GLY A 439 26.78 22.80 24.37
CA GLY A 439 28.23 22.98 24.44
C GLY A 439 28.98 22.84 23.11
N ALA A 440 28.28 22.45 22.02
CA ALA A 440 28.88 22.30 20.69
C ALA A 440 29.02 23.66 19.98
N SER A 441 30.08 23.83 19.21
CA SER A 441 30.49 25.10 18.56
C SER A 441 29.49 25.65 17.50
N GLY A 442 28.25 25.17 17.43
CA GLY A 442 27.23 25.58 16.47
C GLY A 442 25.95 26.21 17.06
N GLY A 443 25.83 26.32 18.38
CA GLY A 443 24.71 27.00 19.03
C GLY A 443 23.32 26.38 18.72
N THR A 444 22.30 27.23 18.71
CA THR A 444 20.88 26.85 18.51
C THR A 444 20.58 26.20 17.14
N SER A 445 21.36 26.51 16.11
CA SER A 445 21.15 25.93 14.76
C SER A 445 21.47 24.44 14.73
N VAL A 446 22.53 23.98 15.42
CA VAL A 446 22.89 22.56 15.50
C VAL A 446 21.84 21.77 16.28
N VAL A 447 21.32 22.31 17.38
CA VAL A 447 20.24 21.71 18.17
C VAL A 447 18.99 21.56 17.32
N LEU A 448 18.59 22.62 16.60
CA LEU A 448 17.41 22.59 15.74
C LEU A 448 17.54 21.55 14.62
N THR A 449 18.71 21.50 13.97
CA THR A 449 18.97 20.53 12.89
C THR A 449 18.93 19.09 13.42
N ALA A 450 19.57 18.82 14.57
CA ALA A 450 19.56 17.49 15.19
C ALA A 450 18.14 17.06 15.57
N THR A 451 17.34 17.96 16.14
CA THR A 451 15.93 17.71 16.51
C THR A 451 15.08 17.47 15.25
N ALA A 452 15.32 18.22 14.18
CA ALA A 452 14.61 18.02 12.91
C ALA A 452 14.92 16.65 12.28
N VAL A 453 16.18 16.24 12.25
CA VAL A 453 16.60 14.92 11.78
C VAL A 453 15.94 13.81 12.62
N PHE A 454 15.97 13.97 13.94
CA PHE A 454 15.31 13.05 14.86
C PHE A 454 13.79 12.95 14.59
N ALA A 455 13.12 14.09 14.42
CA ALA A 455 11.70 14.14 14.06
C ALA A 455 11.40 13.37 12.75
N ILE A 456 12.23 13.55 11.74
CA ILE A 456 12.10 12.84 10.45
C ILE A 456 12.21 11.33 10.66
N VAL A 457 13.17 10.86 11.44
CA VAL A 457 13.31 9.42 11.73
C VAL A 457 12.07 8.88 12.46
N CYS A 458 11.54 9.62 13.46
CA CYS A 458 10.30 9.24 14.14
C CYS A 458 9.09 9.22 13.20
N VAL A 459 8.97 10.17 12.27
CA VAL A 459 7.95 10.17 11.21
C VAL A 459 8.08 8.94 10.32
N VAL A 460 9.29 8.56 9.93
CA VAL A 460 9.53 7.36 9.10
C VAL A 460 9.10 6.09 9.85
N ILE A 461 9.48 5.95 11.13
CA ILE A 461 9.06 4.82 11.97
C ILE A 461 7.53 4.77 12.08
N ALA A 462 6.90 5.89 12.42
CA ALA A 462 5.45 5.99 12.53
C ALA A 462 4.74 5.69 11.21
N SER A 463 5.26 6.21 10.10
CA SER A 463 4.73 5.95 8.75
C SER A 463 4.82 4.48 8.37
N ALA A 464 5.89 3.79 8.77
CA ALA A 464 6.05 2.36 8.53
C ALA A 464 4.99 1.54 9.30
N VAL A 465 4.77 1.84 10.59
CA VAL A 465 3.78 1.15 11.43
C VAL A 465 2.35 1.43 10.96
N LEU A 466 1.99 2.70 10.76
CA LEU A 466 0.65 3.08 10.33
C LEU A 466 0.37 2.64 8.89
N GLY A 467 1.38 2.69 8.02
CA GLY A 467 1.30 2.16 6.67
C GLY A 467 1.12 0.64 6.62
N PHE A 468 1.73 -0.12 7.55
CA PHE A 468 1.51 -1.55 7.69
C PHE A 468 0.05 -1.86 8.09
N ILE A 469 -0.50 -1.14 9.07
CA ILE A 469 -1.91 -1.26 9.49
C ILE A 469 -2.85 -0.89 8.35
N ALA A 470 -2.62 0.25 7.70
CA ALA A 470 -3.38 0.72 6.55
C ALA A 470 -3.37 -0.29 5.39
N GLY A 471 -2.21 -0.89 5.11
CA GLY A 471 -2.06 -1.89 4.07
C GLY A 471 -2.86 -3.17 4.35
N ILE A 472 -2.94 -3.62 5.61
CA ILE A 472 -3.78 -4.76 6.00
C ILE A 472 -5.26 -4.40 5.84
N MET A 473 -5.68 -3.23 6.31
CA MET A 473 -7.07 -2.76 6.17
C MET A 473 -7.49 -2.69 4.69
N LEU A 474 -6.63 -2.14 3.82
CA LEU A 474 -6.90 -2.05 2.39
C LEU A 474 -7.06 -3.44 1.76
N ASN A 475 -6.19 -4.39 2.10
CA ASN A 475 -6.28 -5.75 1.61
C ASN A 475 -7.58 -6.45 2.05
N VAL A 476 -8.06 -6.16 3.27
CA VAL A 476 -9.37 -6.69 3.75
C VAL A 476 -10.52 -6.05 2.98
N VAL A 477 -10.46 -4.74 2.67
CA VAL A 477 -11.46 -4.05 1.83
C VAL A 477 -11.53 -4.66 0.44
N ASP A 478 -10.38 -4.91 -0.20
CA ASP A 478 -10.31 -5.56 -1.52
C ASP A 478 -10.92 -6.98 -1.49
N ALA A 479 -10.56 -7.76 -0.46
CA ALA A 479 -11.10 -9.11 -0.27
C ALA A 479 -12.61 -9.10 0.02
N ALA A 480 -13.08 -8.19 0.85
CA ALA A 480 -14.51 -8.04 1.16
C ALA A 480 -15.31 -7.62 -0.08
N TYR A 481 -14.74 -6.74 -0.91
CA TYR A 481 -15.36 -6.39 -2.19
C TYR A 481 -15.40 -7.58 -3.16
N CYS A 482 -14.35 -8.42 -3.19
CA CYS A 482 -14.35 -9.65 -3.98
C CYS A 482 -15.46 -10.61 -3.54
N CYS A 483 -15.60 -10.83 -2.22
CA CYS A 483 -16.69 -11.64 -1.67
C CYS A 483 -18.06 -11.10 -2.07
N LEU A 484 -18.23 -9.78 -1.99
CA LEU A 484 -19.45 -9.09 -2.36
C LEU A 484 -19.78 -9.22 -3.86
N ALA A 485 -18.77 -9.10 -4.74
CA ALA A 485 -18.94 -9.26 -6.19
C ALA A 485 -19.41 -10.69 -6.55
N ILE A 486 -18.89 -11.70 -5.86
CA ILE A 486 -19.33 -13.10 -6.00
C ILE A 486 -20.76 -13.28 -5.47
N ASP A 487 -21.07 -12.66 -4.34
CA ASP A 487 -22.36 -12.77 -3.65
C ASP A 487 -23.49 -12.12 -4.44
N MET A 488 -23.20 -11.06 -5.18
CA MET A 488 -24.18 -10.35 -6.04
C MET A 488 -24.68 -11.19 -7.23
N ASP A 489 -23.92 -12.17 -7.66
CA ASP A 489 -24.35 -13.12 -8.70
C ASP A 489 -25.19 -14.29 -8.13
N GLY A 490 -25.30 -14.39 -6.79
CA GLY A 490 -26.15 -15.33 -6.07
C GLY A 490 -27.62 -14.87 -5.98
N ALA A 491 -28.52 -15.81 -5.72
CA ALA A 491 -29.96 -15.53 -5.61
C ALA A 491 -30.34 -14.72 -4.36
N GLN A 492 -29.56 -14.79 -3.29
CA GLN A 492 -29.76 -14.02 -2.04
C GLN A 492 -28.40 -13.63 -1.44
N PRO A 493 -28.18 -12.34 -1.16
CA PRO A 493 -26.91 -11.89 -0.59
C PRO A 493 -26.75 -12.34 0.87
N HIS A 494 -25.59 -12.89 1.20
CA HIS A 494 -25.25 -13.34 2.56
C HIS A 494 -25.19 -12.17 3.56
N LYS A 495 -24.85 -10.96 3.09
CA LYS A 495 -24.82 -9.73 3.90
C LYS A 495 -25.65 -8.64 3.28
N PRO A 496 -26.96 -8.58 3.62
CA PRO A 496 -27.88 -7.61 3.03
C PRO A 496 -27.49 -6.15 3.31
N GLU A 497 -26.79 -5.87 4.41
CA GLU A 497 -26.33 -4.52 4.76
C GLU A 497 -25.35 -3.96 3.70
N ILE A 498 -24.44 -4.80 3.21
CA ILE A 498 -23.44 -4.41 2.21
C ILE A 498 -24.08 -4.40 0.82
N ALA A 499 -24.91 -5.40 0.51
CA ALA A 499 -25.63 -5.49 -0.75
C ALA A 499 -26.60 -4.30 -0.95
N ASN A 500 -27.31 -3.88 0.09
CA ASN A 500 -28.20 -2.71 0.06
C ASN A 500 -27.42 -1.40 -0.15
N ALA A 501 -26.21 -1.27 0.38
CA ALA A 501 -25.35 -0.12 0.11
C ALA A 501 -24.99 -0.02 -1.38
N ILE A 502 -24.78 -1.15 -2.07
CA ILE A 502 -24.56 -1.18 -3.53
C ILE A 502 -25.85 -0.95 -4.30
N HIS A 503 -26.97 -1.60 -3.94
CA HIS A 503 -28.23 -1.37 -4.61
C HIS A 503 -28.65 0.11 -4.54
N GLY A 504 -28.40 0.79 -3.43
CA GLY A 504 -28.58 2.24 -3.33
C GLY A 504 -27.70 3.04 -4.30
N VAL A 505 -26.52 2.54 -4.63
CA VAL A 505 -25.60 3.15 -5.62
C VAL A 505 -26.03 2.84 -7.06
N VAL A 506 -26.45 1.60 -7.34
CA VAL A 506 -26.82 1.14 -8.70
C VAL A 506 -28.17 1.74 -9.14
N VAL A 507 -29.17 1.76 -8.27
CA VAL A 507 -30.50 2.33 -8.58
C VAL A 507 -30.44 3.84 -8.82
N LYS A 508 -29.55 4.57 -8.12
CA LYS A 508 -29.33 6.00 -8.37
C LYS A 508 -28.47 6.31 -9.60
N ALA A 509 -27.72 5.34 -10.10
CA ALA A 509 -26.87 5.50 -11.28
C ALA A 509 -27.56 5.13 -12.61
N GLN A 510 -28.71 4.46 -12.58
CA GLN A 510 -29.50 4.25 -13.80
C GLN A 510 -30.29 5.54 -14.09
N PRO A 511 -30.08 6.18 -15.27
CA PRO A 511 -30.98 7.24 -15.70
C PRO A 511 -32.38 6.62 -15.81
N VAL A 512 -33.36 7.30 -15.22
CA VAL A 512 -34.79 6.96 -15.39
C VAL A 512 -35.06 7.04 -16.89
N VAL A 513 -35.04 5.88 -17.56
CA VAL A 513 -35.54 5.78 -18.92
C VAL A 513 -37.04 5.97 -18.78
N VAL A 514 -37.50 7.19 -19.03
CA VAL A 514 -38.92 7.48 -19.20
C VAL A 514 -39.41 6.64 -20.39
N GLN A 515 -40.01 5.49 -20.10
CA GLN A 515 -40.67 4.70 -21.12
C GLN A 515 -41.84 5.54 -21.64
N ASN A 516 -41.66 6.00 -22.87
CA ASN A 516 -42.73 6.63 -23.63
C ASN A 516 -43.88 5.58 -23.80
N PRO A 517 -45.10 5.83 -23.39
CA PRO A 517 -46.21 4.87 -23.51
C PRO A 517 -46.77 4.86 -24.93
N GLY A 518 -46.09 4.13 -25.82
CA GLY A 518 -46.56 4.04 -27.19
C GLY A 518 -45.72 3.11 -28.06
N TYR A 519 -45.73 1.82 -27.74
CA TYR A 519 -45.60 0.73 -28.74
C TYR A 519 -45.94 -0.60 -28.05
N VAL A 520 -47.12 -1.12 -28.34
CA VAL A 520 -47.54 -2.48 -28.00
C VAL A 520 -46.84 -3.43 -28.99
N GLY A 521 -45.95 -4.26 -28.53
CA GLY A 521 -45.34 -5.35 -29.28
C GLY A 521 -44.84 -6.42 -28.31
N GLN A 522 -45.56 -7.55 -28.34
CA GLN A 522 -45.36 -8.74 -27.52
C GLN A 522 -43.88 -9.22 -27.54
N GLN A 523 -43.33 -9.41 -26.35
CA GLN A 523 -42.43 -10.56 -26.07
C GLN A 523 -42.42 -10.84 -24.58
N HIS A 524 -42.77 -12.07 -24.22
CA HIS A 524 -42.76 -12.62 -22.88
C HIS A 524 -41.37 -12.63 -22.26
N ALA A 525 -41.18 -11.96 -21.14
CA ALA A 525 -40.16 -12.30 -20.17
C ALA A 525 -40.71 -12.01 -18.77
N ASN A 526 -41.00 -13.06 -18.02
CA ASN A 526 -41.41 -13.02 -16.62
C ASN A 526 -40.30 -12.41 -15.78
N VAL A 527 -40.54 -11.21 -15.26
CA VAL A 527 -39.85 -10.68 -14.11
C VAL A 527 -40.89 -10.46 -13.03
N GLN A 528 -40.96 -11.35 -12.06
CA GLN A 528 -41.81 -11.17 -10.86
C GLN A 528 -41.24 -10.02 -10.03
N LEU A 529 -41.89 -8.89 -10.06
CA LEU A 529 -41.74 -7.82 -9.08
C LEU A 529 -42.33 -8.29 -7.75
N GLY A 530 -41.52 -8.36 -6.71
CA GLY A 530 -41.93 -8.64 -5.35
C GLY A 530 -42.96 -7.60 -4.86
N GLN A 531 -44.17 -8.02 -4.65
CA GLN A 531 -45.21 -7.25 -4.00
C GLN A 531 -44.84 -7.01 -2.53
N VAL A 532 -44.75 -5.73 -2.17
CA VAL A 532 -44.79 -5.29 -0.77
C VAL A 532 -46.22 -5.48 -0.28
N VAL A 533 -46.48 -6.54 0.49
CA VAL A 533 -47.73 -6.74 1.19
C VAL A 533 -47.75 -5.84 2.42
N VAL A 534 -48.47 -4.74 2.33
CA VAL A 534 -48.87 -3.95 3.49
C VAL A 534 -50.07 -4.63 4.12
N HIS A 535 -49.92 -5.21 5.29
CA HIS A 535 -51.06 -5.72 6.09
C HIS A 535 -51.82 -4.55 6.70
N PRO A 536 -53.16 -4.44 6.48
CA PRO A 536 -53.98 -3.53 7.27
C PRO A 536 -54.30 -4.17 8.64
N VAL A 537 -54.12 -3.37 9.67
CA VAL A 537 -54.55 -3.64 11.04
C VAL A 537 -56.09 -3.72 11.06
N HIS A 538 -56.65 -4.89 11.31
CA HIS A 538 -58.08 -5.03 11.62
C HIS A 538 -58.32 -4.90 13.11
N GLN A 539 -59.07 -3.83 13.47
CA GLN A 539 -59.74 -3.65 14.75
C GLN A 539 -60.80 -4.71 14.94
N GLY A 540 -60.95 -5.10 16.20
CA GLY A 540 -61.83 -6.15 16.63
C GLY A 540 -63.31 -5.84 16.50
N GLN A 541 -64.08 -6.88 16.46
CA GLN A 541 -65.47 -6.91 16.97
C GLN A 541 -65.75 -8.21 17.70
N MET A 542 -66.18 -8.03 18.97
CA MET A 542 -66.81 -9.05 19.79
C MET A 542 -68.10 -9.51 19.15
N MET A 543 -68.42 -10.77 19.31
CA MET A 543 -69.77 -11.22 19.74
C MET A 543 -69.79 -12.71 20.06
N ALA A 544 -70.22 -13.00 21.26
CA ALA A 544 -70.66 -14.29 21.77
C ALA A 544 -72.11 -14.58 21.22
N PRO A 545 -72.79 -15.73 21.49
CA PRO A 545 -72.61 -16.51 22.71
C PRO A 545 -72.00 -17.90 22.56
#